data_42f0ff3e6d2a0b098732a72f4b08b103
#
_entry.id   42f0ff3e6d2a0b098732a72f4b08b103
#
_cell.length_a   1.000
_cell.length_b   1.000
_cell.length_c   1.000
_cell.angle_alpha   90.00
_cell.angle_beta   90.00
_cell.angle_gamma   90.00
#
_symmetry.space_group_name_H-M   'P 1'
#
loop_
_entity.id
_entity.type
_entity.pdbx_description
1 polymer ?
#
loop_
_entity_poly.entity_id
_entity_poly.type
_entity_poly.pdbx_seq_one_letter_code
_entity_poly.pdbx_strand_id
1 'polypeptide(L)'
;IVLQGTVISSADNKPIVGVSVYVEGTTIGATSDINGNYTLKVPAGTKHVTFAFLGYDTKKIAVADVELFKLVTLIEASNVMDDVVVVAFGTQKKESLVGAVQVVRPSTLKVTSSNLSTSFAGKIAGVISTQSSGEPGADGANFWIRGISTFGANKSPLLILDGVEIVSEMLNNIPPEAIESFSILRDATATALYGSRGANGVMIITTKNGRQSEKMAINVRLESGISMPTRVQDIADGVTYMENYNEALRTRTPAGETYVQHFSDEKITGTRNRLNPYVYPDNDWYSMLFKDFTVNENMNLNVRGGGTVVYYFLNASIFNENGILKKPAESKFNTNINSQKYLFQANVGAQLTRTTRVSLKMNTQLLFWHRPVEEVKDLFYYTMRANPVAFPAIYPKGSVEDLDDPIFGNAPSWDGGSTDINPYALLSRGYGQRHTQYITTTFSVDQDLDFVTKGLKVRGMVSFYNKTYAATYRSFSPYYYEMTDYTDNGDGTFDYNLQSIGTPGSSYLGPSTGRNG
;
A
#
# COMPACT_ATOMS: atom_id res chain seq x y z
N ILE A 1 13.36 -39.45 42.96
CA ILE A 1 12.11 -38.70 43.10
C ILE A 1 11.49 -38.62 41.70
N VAL A 2 10.19 -38.88 41.57
CA VAL A 2 9.45 -38.67 40.30
C VAL A 2 8.62 -37.41 40.48
N LEU A 3 8.84 -36.42 39.59
CA LEU A 3 8.08 -35.18 39.51
C LEU A 3 7.17 -35.23 38.30
N GLN A 4 5.91 -34.92 38.49
CA GLN A 4 4.92 -34.92 37.43
C GLN A 4 3.91 -33.79 37.62
N GLY A 5 3.40 -33.26 36.51
CA GLY A 5 2.42 -32.19 36.54
C GLY A 5 2.14 -31.64 35.14
N THR A 6 1.47 -30.49 35.11
CA THR A 6 1.08 -29.82 33.87
C THR A 6 1.71 -28.43 33.80
N VAL A 7 2.17 -28.03 32.61
CA VAL A 7 2.67 -26.68 32.36
C VAL A 7 1.65 -25.89 31.54
N ILE A 8 1.29 -24.71 32.03
CA ILE A 8 0.31 -23.81 31.38
C ILE A 8 0.90 -22.42 31.15
N SER A 9 0.34 -21.68 30.22
CA SER A 9 0.63 -20.25 29.98
C SER A 9 -0.12 -19.37 31.00
N SER A 10 0.55 -18.34 31.53
CA SER A 10 -0.08 -17.33 32.39
C SER A 10 -1.06 -16.43 31.65
N ALA A 11 -0.97 -16.31 30.30
CA ALA A 11 -1.77 -15.39 29.50
C ALA A 11 -3.19 -15.92 29.26
N ASP A 12 -3.34 -17.22 28.98
CA ASP A 12 -4.61 -17.81 28.58
C ASP A 12 -4.96 -19.13 29.29
N ASN A 13 -4.13 -19.54 30.28
CA ASN A 13 -4.24 -20.78 31.04
C ASN A 13 -4.27 -22.06 30.20
N LYS A 14 -3.81 -22.00 28.91
CA LYS A 14 -3.73 -23.18 28.06
C LYS A 14 -2.46 -23.98 28.31
N PRO A 15 -2.49 -25.31 28.11
CA PRO A 15 -1.32 -26.15 28.22
C PRO A 15 -0.27 -25.79 27.16
N ILE A 16 1.01 -25.80 27.57
CA ILE A 16 2.14 -25.54 26.67
C ILE A 16 2.81 -26.86 26.31
N VAL A 17 2.81 -27.19 25.02
CA VAL A 17 3.46 -28.40 24.49
C VAL A 17 4.95 -28.13 24.22
N GLY A 18 5.82 -29.11 24.51
CA GLY A 18 7.25 -29.05 24.19
C GLY A 18 8.09 -28.26 25.18
N VAL A 19 7.60 -27.93 26.38
CA VAL A 19 8.38 -27.29 27.43
C VAL A 19 9.52 -28.22 27.86
N SER A 20 10.77 -27.74 27.81
CA SER A 20 11.92 -28.45 28.30
C SER A 20 11.98 -28.37 29.85
N VAL A 21 11.86 -29.52 30.49
CA VAL A 21 11.94 -29.67 31.96
C VAL A 21 13.22 -30.42 32.27
N TYR A 22 14.21 -29.78 32.90
CA TYR A 22 15.54 -30.40 33.07
C TYR A 22 16.24 -29.97 34.35
N VAL A 23 17.25 -30.79 34.72
CA VAL A 23 18.16 -30.48 35.83
C VAL A 23 19.42 -29.85 35.26
N GLU A 24 19.74 -28.60 35.66
CA GLU A 24 20.91 -27.87 35.16
C GLU A 24 22.22 -28.62 35.42
N GLY A 25 23.11 -28.62 34.45
CA GLY A 25 24.43 -29.28 34.54
C GLY A 25 24.38 -30.80 34.37
N THR A 26 23.22 -31.37 34.03
CA THR A 26 23.05 -32.80 33.76
C THR A 26 22.36 -33.05 32.42
N THR A 27 22.34 -34.31 31.97
CA THR A 27 21.59 -34.74 30.78
C THR A 27 20.15 -35.18 31.10
N ILE A 28 19.70 -34.97 32.36
CA ILE A 28 18.38 -35.41 32.80
C ILE A 28 17.34 -34.35 32.46
N GLY A 29 16.40 -34.73 31.60
CA GLY A 29 15.32 -33.84 31.16
C GLY A 29 14.15 -34.63 30.60
N ALA A 30 13.01 -33.94 30.48
CA ALA A 30 11.77 -34.41 29.85
C ALA A 30 11.14 -33.22 29.10
N THR A 31 10.19 -33.50 28.21
CA THR A 31 9.39 -32.48 27.52
C THR A 31 7.92 -32.67 27.85
N SER A 32 7.16 -31.58 27.88
CA SER A 32 5.71 -31.65 28.06
C SER A 32 5.02 -32.16 26.79
N ASP A 33 3.96 -32.93 26.97
CA ASP A 33 3.11 -33.49 25.89
C ASP A 33 2.10 -32.45 25.35
N ILE A 34 1.22 -32.89 24.43
CA ILE A 34 0.20 -32.05 23.79
C ILE A 34 -0.80 -31.45 24.81
N ASN A 35 -0.96 -32.08 25.98
CA ASN A 35 -1.80 -31.59 27.06
C ASN A 35 -1.00 -30.82 28.13
N GLY A 36 0.27 -30.51 27.84
CA GLY A 36 1.18 -29.82 28.77
C GLY A 36 1.72 -30.69 29.89
N ASN A 37 1.42 -31.99 29.92
CA ASN A 37 1.84 -32.88 31.02
C ASN A 37 3.30 -33.29 30.84
N TYR A 38 4.01 -33.40 31.96
CA TYR A 38 5.38 -33.87 31.98
C TYR A 38 5.61 -34.84 33.12
N THR A 39 6.59 -35.70 32.97
CA THR A 39 7.08 -36.59 34.02
C THR A 39 8.60 -36.62 33.97
N LEU A 40 9.26 -36.24 35.05
CA LEU A 40 10.71 -36.20 35.16
C LEU A 40 11.19 -37.01 36.38
N LYS A 41 12.09 -37.94 36.13
CA LYS A 41 12.79 -38.68 37.20
C LYS A 41 14.09 -37.96 37.58
N VAL A 42 14.19 -37.46 38.79
CA VAL A 42 15.36 -36.73 39.28
C VAL A 42 16.12 -37.54 40.33
N PRO A 43 17.47 -37.52 40.35
CA PRO A 43 18.27 -38.16 41.39
C PRO A 43 18.03 -37.58 42.79
N ALA A 44 18.29 -38.39 43.79
CA ALA A 44 18.30 -37.90 45.16
C ALA A 44 19.42 -36.84 45.34
N GLY A 45 19.06 -35.70 45.95
CA GLY A 45 19.99 -34.58 46.11
C GLY A 45 19.89 -33.48 45.07
N THR A 46 19.03 -33.63 44.02
CA THR A 46 18.72 -32.54 43.08
C THR A 46 18.06 -31.37 43.84
N LYS A 47 18.62 -30.16 43.71
CA LYS A 47 18.12 -28.96 44.43
C LYS A 47 17.01 -28.25 43.67
N HIS A 48 17.14 -28.12 42.32
CA HIS A 48 16.22 -27.37 41.47
C HIS A 48 15.95 -28.09 40.16
N VAL A 49 14.77 -27.86 39.59
CA VAL A 49 14.39 -28.24 38.23
C VAL A 49 14.04 -26.98 37.49
N THR A 50 14.50 -26.89 36.25
CA THR A 50 14.32 -25.73 35.35
C THR A 50 13.31 -26.05 34.26
N PHE A 51 12.36 -25.15 34.10
CA PHE A 51 11.36 -25.16 33.03
C PHE A 51 11.70 -24.06 32.02
N ALA A 52 11.93 -24.42 30.76
CA ALA A 52 12.28 -23.49 29.71
C ALA A 52 11.46 -23.78 28.44
N PHE A 53 10.90 -22.74 27.86
CA PHE A 53 10.22 -22.80 26.56
C PHE A 53 10.45 -21.53 25.76
N LEU A 54 10.54 -21.65 24.45
CA LEU A 54 10.80 -20.51 23.59
C LEU A 54 9.64 -19.49 23.67
N GLY A 55 9.95 -18.26 24.04
CA GLY A 55 8.95 -17.20 24.25
C GLY A 55 8.38 -17.11 25.65
N TYR A 56 8.94 -17.87 26.63
CA TYR A 56 8.55 -17.82 28.05
C TYR A 56 9.76 -17.60 28.96
N ASP A 57 9.54 -16.95 30.08
CA ASP A 57 10.57 -16.79 31.13
C ASP A 57 10.93 -18.15 31.73
N THR A 58 12.22 -18.40 31.84
CA THR A 58 12.71 -19.64 32.47
C THR A 58 12.36 -19.65 33.93
N LYS A 59 11.65 -20.69 34.40
CA LYS A 59 11.25 -20.85 35.79
C LYS A 59 12.03 -21.97 36.45
N LYS A 60 12.62 -21.68 37.64
CA LYS A 60 13.31 -22.66 38.47
C LYS A 60 12.47 -22.94 39.72
N ILE A 61 12.24 -24.22 40.00
CA ILE A 61 11.47 -24.67 41.17
C ILE A 61 12.37 -25.58 42.02
N ALA A 62 12.38 -25.34 43.32
CA ALA A 62 13.13 -26.17 44.23
C ALA A 62 12.43 -27.54 44.41
N VAL A 63 13.18 -28.64 44.36
CA VAL A 63 12.62 -30.00 44.49
C VAL A 63 11.96 -30.25 45.84
N ALA A 64 12.27 -29.44 46.83
CA ALA A 64 11.59 -29.46 48.13
C ALA A 64 10.10 -29.04 48.05
N ASP A 65 9.74 -28.23 47.07
CA ASP A 65 8.38 -27.67 46.90
C ASP A 65 7.53 -28.54 45.97
N VAL A 66 7.31 -29.79 46.29
CA VAL A 66 6.67 -30.81 45.44
C VAL A 66 5.30 -30.37 44.90
N GLU A 67 4.53 -29.63 45.67
CA GLU A 67 3.21 -29.14 45.26
C GLU A 67 3.28 -28.18 44.04
N LEU A 68 4.34 -27.38 43.92
CA LEU A 68 4.54 -26.44 42.81
C LEU A 68 4.77 -27.16 41.45
N PHE A 69 5.14 -28.44 41.48
CA PHE A 69 5.32 -29.23 40.25
C PHE A 69 4.01 -29.73 39.66
N LYS A 70 2.91 -29.80 40.43
CA LYS A 70 1.60 -30.26 39.91
C LYS A 70 1.04 -29.34 38.85
N LEU A 71 1.21 -28.02 39.03
CA LEU A 71 0.79 -27.02 38.05
C LEU A 71 1.86 -25.92 37.96
N VAL A 72 2.57 -25.92 36.85
CA VAL A 72 3.63 -24.95 36.57
C VAL A 72 3.11 -23.92 35.58
N THR A 73 2.93 -22.69 36.03
CA THR A 73 2.57 -21.56 35.16
C THR A 73 3.85 -20.90 34.70
N LEU A 74 4.05 -20.84 33.36
CA LEU A 74 5.09 -20.06 32.72
C LEU A 74 4.51 -18.70 32.31
N ILE A 75 5.26 -17.66 32.61
CA ILE A 75 4.95 -16.30 32.17
C ILE A 75 5.55 -16.16 30.78
N GLU A 76 4.73 -15.69 29.81
CA GLU A 76 5.28 -15.33 28.53
C GLU A 76 6.43 -14.36 28.79
N ALA A 77 7.61 -14.71 28.25
CA ALA A 77 8.72 -13.80 28.33
C ALA A 77 8.21 -12.53 27.64
N SER A 78 7.80 -11.56 28.43
CA SER A 78 7.91 -10.21 28.00
C SER A 78 9.39 -10.13 27.62
N ASN A 79 9.71 -10.16 26.31
CA ASN A 79 10.94 -9.61 25.83
C ASN A 79 10.90 -8.13 26.21
N VAL A 80 11.05 -7.82 27.45
CA VAL A 80 11.69 -6.64 27.92
C VAL A 80 13.16 -6.85 27.57
N MET A 81 13.49 -6.90 26.28
CA MET A 81 14.64 -6.15 25.84
C MET A 81 14.46 -4.82 26.56
N ASP A 82 15.39 -4.43 27.43
CA ASP A 82 15.47 -3.09 27.97
C ASP A 82 14.94 -2.18 26.88
N ASP A 83 13.76 -1.58 27.06
CA ASP A 83 13.07 -0.79 26.03
C ASP A 83 14.02 0.35 25.68
N VAL A 84 14.98 0.05 24.83
CA VAL A 84 15.98 0.98 24.33
C VAL A 84 15.31 1.71 23.18
N VAL A 85 15.02 2.95 23.40
CA VAL A 85 14.42 3.80 22.41
C VAL A 85 15.53 4.46 21.61
N VAL A 86 15.46 4.37 20.30
CA VAL A 86 16.35 5.10 19.41
C VAL A 86 15.96 6.57 19.50
N VAL A 87 16.89 7.41 19.94
CA VAL A 87 16.81 8.87 19.95
C VAL A 87 17.83 9.41 18.96
N ALA A 88 17.71 10.68 18.58
CA ALA A 88 18.41 11.37 17.49
C ALA A 88 19.81 10.83 17.09
N PHE A 89 20.72 10.63 18.03
CA PHE A 89 22.10 10.20 17.76
C PHE A 89 22.56 9.02 18.61
N GLY A 90 21.60 8.29 19.22
CA GLY A 90 21.94 7.15 20.07
C GLY A 90 20.74 6.37 20.54
N THR A 91 20.96 5.50 21.50
CA THR A 91 19.92 4.72 22.15
C THR A 91 19.87 5.10 23.63
N GLN A 92 18.68 5.36 24.15
CA GLN A 92 18.47 5.61 25.58
C GLN A 92 17.47 4.60 26.13
N LYS A 93 17.63 4.25 27.41
CA LYS A 93 16.62 3.45 28.10
C LYS A 93 15.33 4.25 28.18
N LYS A 94 14.19 3.60 27.92
CA LYS A 94 12.87 4.24 27.94
C LYS A 94 12.59 4.93 29.29
N GLU A 95 13.06 4.36 30.36
CA GLU A 95 12.93 4.90 31.72
C GLU A 95 13.71 6.21 31.93
N SER A 96 14.74 6.48 31.14
CA SER A 96 15.55 7.71 31.20
C SER A 96 15.14 8.80 30.21
N LEU A 97 14.06 8.59 29.45
CA LEU A 97 13.54 9.57 28.50
C LEU A 97 12.67 10.60 29.21
N VAL A 98 13.12 11.84 29.21
CA VAL A 98 12.37 12.99 29.77
C VAL A 98 11.22 13.44 28.84
N GLY A 99 11.17 12.98 27.61
CA GLY A 99 10.20 13.39 26.58
C GLY A 99 9.13 12.33 26.24
N ALA A 100 8.01 12.77 25.64
CA ALA A 100 6.95 11.88 25.16
C ALA A 100 7.36 11.13 23.88
N VAL A 101 8.03 10.00 24.06
CA VAL A 101 8.42 9.09 22.97
C VAL A 101 7.50 7.87 22.97
N GLN A 102 6.93 7.58 21.82
CA GLN A 102 6.11 6.37 21.62
C GLN A 102 6.84 5.40 20.69
N VAL A 103 6.97 4.16 21.11
CA VAL A 103 7.49 3.06 20.29
C VAL A 103 6.31 2.23 19.78
N VAL A 104 6.28 1.98 18.48
CA VAL A 104 5.25 1.17 17.81
C VAL A 104 5.91 -0.06 17.20
N ARG A 105 5.34 -1.22 17.45
CA ARG A 105 5.82 -2.49 16.89
C ARG A 105 5.28 -2.67 15.46
N PRO A 106 6.12 -3.02 14.47
CA PRO A 106 5.69 -3.19 13.08
C PRO A 106 4.60 -4.27 12.88
N SER A 107 4.55 -5.27 13.77
CA SER A 107 3.53 -6.32 13.71
C SER A 107 2.10 -5.79 13.80
N THR A 108 1.89 -4.65 14.46
CA THR A 108 0.59 -3.99 14.56
C THR A 108 0.22 -3.21 13.31
N LEU A 109 1.19 -2.94 12.43
CA LEU A 109 1.03 -2.12 11.22
C LEU A 109 0.85 -2.95 9.96
N LYS A 110 0.76 -4.28 10.07
CA LYS A 110 0.49 -5.14 8.91
C LYS A 110 -0.88 -4.82 8.31
N VAL A 111 -0.89 -4.45 7.06
CA VAL A 111 -2.08 -4.22 6.22
C VAL A 111 -1.82 -4.81 4.84
N THR A 112 -2.88 -5.07 4.11
CA THR A 112 -2.81 -5.61 2.75
C THR A 112 -2.33 -4.57 1.72
N SER A 113 -2.36 -3.27 2.07
CA SER A 113 -1.85 -2.18 1.21
C SER A 113 -0.33 -2.23 1.09
N SER A 114 0.18 -1.90 -0.10
CA SER A 114 1.61 -1.76 -0.38
C SER A 114 2.22 -0.50 0.24
N ASN A 115 1.41 0.44 0.73
CA ASN A 115 1.86 1.71 1.32
C ASN A 115 1.74 1.68 2.85
N LEU A 116 2.89 1.79 3.51
CA LEU A 116 2.99 1.70 4.97
C LEU A 116 2.18 2.79 5.69
N SER A 117 2.12 4.02 5.16
CA SER A 117 1.42 5.14 5.81
C SER A 117 -0.09 4.93 5.96
N THR A 118 -0.70 4.08 5.11
CA THR A 118 -2.13 3.73 5.22
C THR A 118 -2.44 2.99 6.52
N SER A 119 -1.46 2.29 7.07
CA SER A 119 -1.58 1.54 8.32
C SER A 119 -1.53 2.40 9.58
N PHE A 120 -1.19 3.68 9.49
CA PHE A 120 -0.98 4.52 10.67
C PHE A 120 -2.29 4.98 11.30
N ALA A 121 -3.35 5.13 10.49
CA ALA A 121 -4.67 5.55 10.96
C ALA A 121 -5.21 4.61 12.05
N GLY A 122 -5.54 5.16 13.22
CA GLY A 122 -6.09 4.41 14.35
C GLY A 122 -5.13 3.44 15.06
N LYS A 123 -3.91 3.21 14.53
CA LYS A 123 -2.93 2.29 15.12
C LYS A 123 -1.79 2.99 15.84
N ILE A 124 -1.54 4.25 15.55
CA ILE A 124 -0.49 5.03 16.18
C ILE A 124 -1.12 6.20 16.94
N ALA A 125 -1.05 6.18 18.25
CA ALA A 125 -1.61 7.24 19.07
C ALA A 125 -0.90 8.59 18.80
N GLY A 126 -1.71 9.65 18.58
CA GLY A 126 -1.23 11.00 18.27
C GLY A 126 -0.75 11.19 16.83
N VAL A 127 -0.97 10.23 15.94
CA VAL A 127 -0.80 10.38 14.49
C VAL A 127 -2.18 10.47 13.84
N ILE A 128 -2.41 11.55 13.11
CA ILE A 128 -3.59 11.74 12.26
C ILE A 128 -3.16 11.37 10.86
N SER A 129 -3.87 10.46 10.22
CA SER A 129 -3.57 10.00 8.87
C SER A 129 -4.82 10.06 8.01
N THR A 130 -4.69 10.57 6.79
CA THR A 130 -5.77 10.66 5.80
C THR A 130 -5.29 10.10 4.46
N GLN A 131 -6.05 9.17 3.92
CA GLN A 131 -5.86 8.64 2.58
C GLN A 131 -6.90 9.28 1.66
N SER A 132 -6.44 9.96 0.61
CA SER A 132 -7.31 10.66 -0.34
C SER A 132 -7.69 9.83 -1.56
N SER A 133 -6.98 8.75 -1.83
CA SER A 133 -7.20 7.87 -2.98
C SER A 133 -6.88 6.43 -2.62
N GLY A 134 -7.57 5.49 -3.28
CA GLY A 134 -7.23 4.05 -3.29
C GLY A 134 -6.60 3.63 -4.63
N GLU A 135 -6.23 4.58 -5.48
CA GLU A 135 -5.63 4.31 -6.78
C GLU A 135 -4.23 3.68 -6.61
N PRO A 136 -3.95 2.52 -7.19
CA PRO A 136 -2.64 1.88 -7.11
C PRO A 136 -1.50 2.82 -7.51
N GLY A 137 -0.49 2.93 -6.64
CA GLY A 137 0.65 3.85 -6.82
C GLY A 137 0.38 5.32 -6.46
N ALA A 138 -0.86 5.68 -6.07
CA ALA A 138 -1.26 6.99 -5.55
C ALA A 138 -2.10 6.88 -4.27
N ASP A 139 -2.06 5.73 -3.61
CA ASP A 139 -2.85 5.36 -2.42
C ASP A 139 -2.13 5.63 -1.10
N GLY A 140 -0.97 6.30 -1.11
CA GLY A 140 -0.27 6.73 0.09
C GLY A 140 -1.11 7.69 0.94
N ALA A 141 -1.04 7.54 2.27
CA ALA A 141 -1.71 8.43 3.20
C ALA A 141 -0.80 9.58 3.63
N ASN A 142 -1.36 10.77 3.70
CA ASN A 142 -0.74 11.90 4.37
C ASN A 142 -0.94 11.76 5.88
N PHE A 143 0.07 12.07 6.67
CA PHE A 143 -0.04 11.97 8.12
C PHE A 143 0.68 13.09 8.84
N TRP A 144 0.20 13.42 10.04
CA TRP A 144 0.71 14.47 10.91
C TRP A 144 0.82 13.96 12.34
N ILE A 145 1.81 14.47 13.05
CA ILE A 145 1.99 14.17 14.48
C ILE A 145 1.35 15.30 15.30
N ARG A 146 0.34 14.96 16.14
CA ARG A 146 -0.46 15.92 16.92
C ARG A 146 -1.23 16.97 16.09
N GLY A 147 -1.44 16.69 14.81
CA GLY A 147 -2.15 17.58 13.90
C GLY A 147 -1.24 18.58 13.17
N ILE A 148 -1.84 19.52 12.47
CA ILE A 148 -1.14 20.55 11.72
C ILE A 148 -0.84 21.70 12.69
N SER A 149 0.43 21.88 13.04
CA SER A 149 0.89 22.89 14.03
C SER A 149 1.44 24.16 13.39
N THR A 150 1.66 24.17 12.06
CA THR A 150 2.27 25.30 11.34
C THR A 150 1.38 25.76 10.19
N PHE A 151 1.34 27.08 9.96
CA PHE A 151 0.71 27.69 8.78
C PHE A 151 1.67 27.72 7.57
N GLY A 152 2.91 27.26 7.72
CA GLY A 152 3.92 27.24 6.66
C GLY A 152 3.66 26.18 5.58
N ALA A 153 4.48 26.22 4.52
CA ALA A 153 4.38 25.31 3.37
C ALA A 153 4.64 23.84 3.73
N ASN A 154 5.55 23.58 4.68
CA ASN A 154 5.87 22.21 5.11
C ASN A 154 5.13 21.86 6.40
N LYS A 155 4.19 20.94 6.30
CA LYS A 155 3.35 20.44 7.39
C LYS A 155 3.69 18.99 7.78
N SER A 156 4.57 18.34 7.04
CA SER A 156 4.94 16.94 7.26
C SER A 156 5.94 16.78 8.42
N PRO A 157 5.89 15.69 9.17
CA PRO A 157 6.91 15.38 10.16
C PRO A 157 8.25 15.06 9.48
N LEU A 158 9.34 15.22 10.22
CA LEU A 158 10.66 14.79 9.79
C LEU A 158 10.77 13.27 9.88
N LEU A 159 11.19 12.61 8.79
CA LEU A 159 11.33 11.16 8.71
C LEU A 159 12.80 10.77 8.68
N ILE A 160 13.21 9.93 9.63
CA ILE A 160 14.58 9.45 9.76
C ILE A 160 14.60 7.92 9.65
N LEU A 161 15.25 7.38 8.65
CA LEU A 161 15.49 5.94 8.47
C LEU A 161 16.94 5.61 8.81
N ASP A 162 17.16 4.83 9.87
CA ASP A 162 18.51 4.42 10.31
C ASP A 162 19.51 5.58 10.48
N GLY A 163 19.02 6.77 10.87
CA GLY A 163 19.82 7.96 11.07
C GLY A 163 19.92 8.89 9.84
N VAL A 164 19.32 8.51 8.71
CA VAL A 164 19.31 9.31 7.47
C VAL A 164 17.91 9.84 7.22
N GLU A 165 17.79 11.11 6.82
CA GLU A 165 16.53 11.70 6.42
C GLU A 165 16.00 11.09 5.11
N ILE A 166 14.69 10.78 5.10
CA ILE A 166 14.00 10.25 3.93
C ILE A 166 12.72 11.04 3.62
N VAL A 167 12.22 10.90 2.41
CA VAL A 167 10.92 11.45 1.98
C VAL A 167 9.77 10.48 2.25
N SER A 168 8.53 11.01 2.30
CA SER A 168 7.33 10.21 2.58
C SER A 168 7.11 9.08 1.57
N GLU A 169 7.46 9.30 0.30
CA GLU A 169 7.35 8.26 -0.72
C GLU A 169 8.26 7.05 -0.42
N MET A 170 9.48 7.30 0.09
CA MET A 170 10.36 6.20 0.50
C MET A 170 9.81 5.44 1.70
N LEU A 171 9.25 6.15 2.69
CA LEU A 171 8.61 5.52 3.86
C LEU A 171 7.47 4.59 3.43
N ASN A 172 6.63 5.05 2.51
CA ASN A 172 5.47 4.29 2.03
C ASN A 172 5.85 2.93 1.46
N ASN A 173 7.06 2.82 0.90
CA ASN A 173 7.52 1.61 0.24
C ASN A 173 8.37 0.70 1.15
N ILE A 174 8.55 1.02 2.45
CA ILE A 174 9.29 0.13 3.36
C ILE A 174 8.34 -0.96 3.87
N PRO A 175 8.60 -2.25 3.60
CA PRO A 175 7.74 -3.32 4.08
C PRO A 175 7.84 -3.43 5.61
N PRO A 176 6.71 -3.65 6.32
CA PRO A 176 6.71 -3.80 7.78
C PRO A 176 7.67 -4.89 8.28
N GLU A 177 7.91 -5.91 7.47
CA GLU A 177 8.84 -7.01 7.78
C GLU A 177 10.28 -6.55 7.91
N ALA A 178 10.67 -5.48 7.22
CA ALA A 178 12.02 -4.92 7.27
C ALA A 178 12.26 -4.00 8.46
N ILE A 179 11.20 -3.59 9.17
CA ILE A 179 11.26 -2.61 10.24
C ILE A 179 11.34 -3.33 11.59
N GLU A 180 12.23 -2.86 12.46
CA GLU A 180 12.33 -3.29 13.85
C GLU A 180 11.41 -2.48 14.75
N SER A 181 11.44 -1.14 14.60
CA SER A 181 10.63 -0.25 15.45
C SER A 181 10.40 1.12 14.79
N PHE A 182 9.33 1.78 15.22
CA PHE A 182 9.08 3.21 15.02
C PHE A 182 9.18 3.93 16.36
N SER A 183 9.97 4.99 16.42
CA SER A 183 10.02 5.90 17.57
C SER A 183 9.48 7.26 17.13
N ILE A 184 8.42 7.73 17.79
CA ILE A 184 7.76 8.98 17.45
C ILE A 184 8.04 10.00 18.53
N LEU A 185 8.79 11.04 18.17
CA LEU A 185 9.14 12.17 19.01
C LEU A 185 8.09 13.28 18.80
N ARG A 186 7.33 13.57 19.84
CA ARG A 186 6.13 14.41 19.72
C ARG A 186 6.23 15.76 20.38
N ASP A 187 7.16 15.95 21.32
CA ASP A 187 7.32 17.21 22.05
C ASP A 187 8.64 17.90 21.73
N ALA A 188 8.72 19.19 22.07
CA ALA A 188 9.89 20.02 21.80
C ALA A 188 11.16 19.50 22.47
N THR A 189 11.05 18.89 23.67
CA THR A 189 12.20 18.33 24.38
C THR A 189 12.79 17.15 23.60
N ALA A 190 11.92 16.23 23.13
CA ALA A 190 12.36 15.07 22.35
C ALA A 190 12.88 15.47 20.96
N THR A 191 12.34 16.54 20.33
CA THR A 191 12.71 16.97 18.99
C THR A 191 13.82 18.03 18.97
N ALA A 192 14.27 18.55 20.14
CA ALA A 192 15.27 19.62 20.26
C ALA A 192 16.55 19.35 19.46
N LEU A 193 17.00 18.09 19.40
CA LEU A 193 18.20 17.69 18.68
C LEU A 193 18.07 17.83 17.13
N TYR A 194 16.86 17.99 16.63
CA TYR A 194 16.57 18.20 15.19
C TYR A 194 16.31 19.67 14.85
N GLY A 195 16.36 20.56 15.84
CA GLY A 195 16.14 21.99 15.67
C GLY A 195 14.78 22.31 15.04
N SER A 196 14.73 23.34 14.22
CA SER A 196 13.51 23.80 13.52
C SER A 196 12.88 22.73 12.62
N ARG A 197 13.67 21.79 12.12
CA ARG A 197 13.18 20.68 11.27
C ARG A 197 12.30 19.70 12.05
N GLY A 198 12.47 19.59 13.37
CA GLY A 198 11.65 18.75 14.24
C GLY A 198 10.34 19.40 14.70
N ALA A 199 10.01 20.62 14.26
CA ALA A 199 8.84 21.38 14.74
C ALA A 199 7.49 20.68 14.53
N ASN A 200 7.34 19.90 13.46
CA ASN A 200 6.15 19.10 13.16
C ASN A 200 6.20 17.67 13.74
N GLY A 201 7.16 17.40 14.65
CA GLY A 201 7.45 16.07 15.17
C GLY A 201 8.46 15.31 14.30
N VAL A 202 9.03 14.26 14.87
CA VAL A 202 10.02 13.41 14.20
C VAL A 202 9.58 11.94 14.30
N MET A 203 9.62 11.22 13.20
CA MET A 203 9.44 9.77 13.16
C MET A 203 10.77 9.11 12.81
N ILE A 204 11.31 8.34 13.75
CA ILE A 204 12.52 7.56 13.58
C ILE A 204 12.14 6.13 13.26
N ILE A 205 12.61 5.64 12.15
CA ILE A 205 12.40 4.28 11.67
C ILE A 205 13.72 3.52 11.81
N THR A 206 13.69 2.42 12.54
CA THR A 206 14.85 1.53 12.66
C THR A 206 14.56 0.24 11.92
N THR A 207 15.47 -0.15 11.04
CA THR A 207 15.34 -1.41 10.30
C THR A 207 15.97 -2.57 11.06
N LYS A 208 15.47 -3.78 10.78
CA LYS A 208 15.99 -5.02 11.36
C LYS A 208 17.46 -5.24 10.99
N ASN A 209 18.21 -5.75 11.93
CA ASN A 209 19.58 -6.19 11.75
C ASN A 209 19.69 -7.67 12.09
N GLY A 210 20.71 -8.34 11.59
CA GLY A 210 21.16 -9.62 12.13
C GLY A 210 21.80 -9.45 13.52
N ARG A 211 22.03 -10.56 14.21
CA ARG A 211 22.72 -10.61 15.49
C ARG A 211 23.87 -11.58 15.43
N GLN A 212 24.92 -11.32 16.19
CA GLN A 212 26.03 -12.27 16.31
C GLN A 212 25.55 -13.61 16.86
N SER A 213 26.11 -14.69 16.33
CA SER A 213 25.81 -16.07 16.73
C SER A 213 24.31 -16.45 16.63
N GLU A 214 23.56 -15.74 15.77
CA GLU A 214 22.15 -16.02 15.51
C GLU A 214 22.04 -17.09 14.42
N LYS A 215 21.25 -18.15 14.69
CA LYS A 215 20.93 -19.14 13.65
C LYS A 215 20.18 -18.49 12.51
N MET A 216 20.46 -18.94 11.29
CA MET A 216 19.76 -18.45 10.11
C MET A 216 18.26 -18.73 10.21
N ALA A 217 17.46 -17.68 10.04
CA ALA A 217 16.01 -17.73 9.97
C ALA A 217 15.56 -17.18 8.62
N ILE A 218 14.70 -17.91 7.94
CA ILE A 218 14.11 -17.54 6.65
C ILE A 218 12.60 -17.41 6.86
N ASN A 219 12.04 -16.28 6.44
CA ASN A 219 10.60 -16.05 6.45
C ASN A 219 10.14 -15.71 5.03
N VAL A 220 9.09 -16.38 4.59
CA VAL A 220 8.41 -16.14 3.31
C VAL A 220 6.96 -15.79 3.60
N ARG A 221 6.47 -14.74 2.96
CA ARG A 221 5.06 -14.33 2.99
C ARG A 221 4.58 -14.15 1.56
N LEU A 222 3.51 -14.82 1.21
CA LEU A 222 2.81 -14.69 -0.05
C LEU A 222 1.37 -14.29 0.28
N GLU A 223 0.90 -13.25 -0.35
CA GLU A 223 -0.46 -12.72 -0.18
C GLU A 223 -1.08 -12.44 -1.54
N SER A 224 -2.33 -12.81 -1.69
CA SER A 224 -3.19 -12.40 -2.79
C SER A 224 -4.44 -11.79 -2.19
N GLY A 225 -4.79 -10.59 -2.63
CA GLY A 225 -5.92 -9.82 -2.13
C GLY A 225 -6.88 -9.46 -3.25
N ILE A 226 -8.18 -9.52 -2.98
CA ILE A 226 -9.21 -9.01 -3.87
C ILE A 226 -9.59 -7.62 -3.37
N SER A 227 -9.52 -6.63 -4.27
CA SER A 227 -9.93 -5.25 -3.99
C SER A 227 -11.14 -4.90 -4.84
N MET A 228 -12.13 -4.27 -4.22
CA MET A 228 -13.36 -3.84 -4.88
C MET A 228 -13.79 -2.47 -4.35
N PRO A 229 -14.56 -1.69 -5.11
CA PRO A 229 -15.16 -0.46 -4.61
C PRO A 229 -16.04 -0.75 -3.39
N THR A 230 -15.91 0.06 -2.34
CA THR A 230 -16.77 -0.06 -1.15
C THR A 230 -18.20 0.40 -1.41
N ARG A 231 -18.37 1.23 -2.42
CA ARG A 231 -19.66 1.72 -2.89
C ARG A 231 -19.57 2.07 -4.38
N VAL A 232 -20.52 1.59 -5.15
CA VAL A 232 -20.78 2.03 -6.52
C VAL A 232 -22.02 2.93 -6.47
N GLN A 233 -22.01 4.02 -7.23
CA GLN A 233 -23.15 4.93 -7.33
C GLN A 233 -24.17 4.32 -8.29
N ASP A 234 -25.42 4.19 -7.83
CA ASP A 234 -26.52 3.85 -8.72
C ASP A 234 -26.81 5.03 -9.65
N ILE A 235 -26.77 4.77 -10.96
CA ILE A 235 -27.03 5.75 -12.01
C ILE A 235 -28.32 5.36 -12.71
N ALA A 236 -29.16 6.35 -13.03
CA ALA A 236 -30.39 6.12 -13.79
C ALA A 236 -30.06 5.59 -15.19
N ASP A 237 -30.84 4.62 -15.68
CA ASP A 237 -30.78 4.17 -17.05
C ASP A 237 -31.21 5.26 -18.04
N GLY A 238 -30.93 5.08 -19.32
CA GLY A 238 -31.23 6.05 -20.35
C GLY A 238 -32.71 6.38 -20.47
N VAL A 239 -33.59 5.43 -20.25
CA VAL A 239 -35.04 5.67 -20.29
C VAL A 239 -35.47 6.58 -19.16
N THR A 240 -35.08 6.25 -17.92
CA THR A 240 -35.34 7.08 -16.74
C THR A 240 -34.72 8.48 -16.89
N TYR A 241 -33.53 8.58 -17.46
CA TYR A 241 -32.89 9.86 -17.75
C TYR A 241 -33.73 10.72 -18.70
N MET A 242 -34.17 10.16 -19.85
CA MET A 242 -34.95 10.87 -20.85
C MET A 242 -36.31 11.31 -20.33
N GLU A 243 -37.03 10.43 -19.63
CA GLU A 243 -38.34 10.73 -19.03
C GLU A 243 -38.24 11.85 -17.99
N ASN A 244 -37.26 11.78 -17.09
CA ASN A 244 -37.04 12.81 -16.08
C ASN A 244 -36.61 14.15 -16.71
N TYR A 245 -35.80 14.11 -17.78
CA TYR A 245 -35.41 15.32 -18.49
C TYR A 245 -36.60 16.00 -19.14
N ASN A 246 -37.44 15.27 -19.86
CA ASN A 246 -38.66 15.76 -20.47
C ASN A 246 -39.64 16.33 -19.39
N GLU A 247 -39.78 15.63 -18.28
CA GLU A 247 -40.61 16.11 -17.16
C GLU A 247 -40.05 17.40 -16.53
N ALA A 248 -38.74 17.49 -16.38
CA ALA A 248 -38.08 18.70 -15.90
C ALA A 248 -38.31 19.92 -16.83
N LEU A 249 -38.27 19.71 -18.15
CA LEU A 249 -38.63 20.77 -19.12
C LEU A 249 -40.10 21.15 -19.03
N ARG A 250 -40.98 20.15 -18.97
CA ARG A 250 -42.45 20.38 -18.87
C ARG A 250 -42.80 21.22 -17.64
N THR A 251 -42.20 20.88 -16.50
CA THR A 251 -42.53 21.57 -15.23
C THR A 251 -41.89 22.95 -15.09
N ARG A 252 -40.83 23.22 -15.89
CA ARG A 252 -40.13 24.51 -15.91
C ARG A 252 -40.58 25.43 -17.04
N THR A 253 -41.42 24.97 -17.95
CA THR A 253 -41.98 25.81 -19.04
C THR A 253 -42.86 26.86 -18.41
N PRO A 254 -42.62 28.18 -18.65
CA PRO A 254 -43.42 29.26 -18.10
C PRO A 254 -44.87 29.19 -18.55
N ALA A 255 -45.75 29.71 -17.70
CA ALA A 255 -47.18 29.78 -18.05
C ALA A 255 -47.39 30.64 -19.32
N GLY A 256 -48.03 30.06 -20.33
CA GLY A 256 -48.28 30.70 -21.63
C GLY A 256 -47.27 30.37 -22.73
N GLU A 257 -46.19 29.64 -22.38
CA GLU A 257 -45.26 29.09 -23.37
C GLU A 257 -45.62 27.64 -23.74
N THR A 258 -45.27 27.24 -24.99
CA THR A 258 -45.51 25.86 -25.45
C THR A 258 -44.37 24.96 -25.02
N TYR A 259 -44.69 23.89 -24.27
CA TYR A 259 -43.71 22.85 -23.97
C TYR A 259 -43.26 22.13 -25.27
N VAL A 260 -41.95 22.01 -25.45
CA VAL A 260 -41.33 21.21 -26.50
C VAL A 260 -40.60 20.06 -25.86
N GLN A 261 -40.98 18.83 -26.22
CA GLN A 261 -40.36 17.62 -25.73
C GLN A 261 -38.94 17.48 -26.36
N HIS A 262 -37.94 17.27 -25.50
CA HIS A 262 -36.57 17.16 -25.99
C HIS A 262 -36.27 15.74 -26.52
N PHE A 263 -36.64 14.71 -25.78
CA PHE A 263 -36.51 13.33 -26.24
C PHE A 263 -37.86 12.83 -26.73
N SER A 264 -37.91 12.38 -28.02
CA SER A 264 -39.15 11.89 -28.63
C SER A 264 -39.60 10.56 -27.99
N ASP A 265 -40.91 10.29 -28.06
CA ASP A 265 -41.48 9.02 -27.62
C ASP A 265 -40.92 7.83 -28.37
N GLU A 266 -40.56 8.03 -29.65
CA GLU A 266 -39.87 7.02 -30.48
C GLU A 266 -38.52 6.66 -29.89
N LYS A 267 -37.68 7.65 -29.56
CA LYS A 267 -36.36 7.43 -28.93
C LYS A 267 -36.47 6.74 -27.60
N ILE A 268 -37.38 7.18 -26.73
CA ILE A 268 -37.62 6.55 -25.43
C ILE A 268 -38.08 5.10 -25.60
N THR A 269 -38.99 4.84 -26.53
CA THR A 269 -39.52 3.49 -26.79
C THR A 269 -38.45 2.59 -27.42
N GLY A 270 -37.66 3.10 -28.36
CA GLY A 270 -36.54 2.38 -28.98
C GLY A 270 -35.49 1.95 -27.99
N THR A 271 -35.09 2.88 -27.09
CA THR A 271 -34.14 2.60 -26.00
C THR A 271 -34.74 1.59 -25.01
N ARG A 272 -36.00 1.74 -24.59
CA ARG A 272 -36.70 0.81 -23.67
C ARG A 272 -36.76 -0.61 -24.23
N ASN A 273 -37.02 -0.74 -25.52
CA ASN A 273 -37.11 -2.03 -26.20
C ASN A 273 -35.75 -2.58 -26.63
N ARG A 274 -34.67 -1.85 -26.33
CA ARG A 274 -33.27 -2.23 -26.70
C ARG A 274 -33.16 -2.58 -28.18
N LEU A 275 -33.72 -1.72 -29.03
CA LEU A 275 -33.57 -1.83 -30.47
C LEU A 275 -32.09 -1.63 -30.86
N ASN A 276 -31.81 -1.16 -32.07
CA ASN A 276 -30.41 -0.93 -32.48
C ASN A 276 -29.65 -0.03 -31.47
N PRO A 277 -28.58 -0.54 -30.79
CA PRO A 277 -27.88 0.20 -29.74
C PRO A 277 -27.06 1.40 -30.26
N TYR A 278 -26.87 1.51 -31.57
CA TYR A 278 -26.18 2.63 -32.17
C TYR A 278 -27.15 3.78 -32.49
N VAL A 279 -28.41 3.47 -32.73
CA VAL A 279 -29.50 4.44 -32.97
C VAL A 279 -30.16 4.86 -31.63
N TYR A 280 -30.36 3.89 -30.74
CA TYR A 280 -31.02 4.06 -29.46
C TYR A 280 -30.07 3.69 -28.30
N PRO A 281 -28.95 4.42 -28.14
CA PRO A 281 -27.96 4.10 -27.11
C PRO A 281 -28.52 4.20 -25.71
N ASP A 282 -28.05 3.30 -24.85
CA ASP A 282 -28.28 3.29 -23.40
C ASP A 282 -26.96 2.86 -22.72
N ASN A 283 -26.07 3.85 -22.56
CA ASN A 283 -24.72 3.56 -22.09
C ASN A 283 -24.65 3.53 -20.57
N ASP A 284 -24.38 2.37 -20.01
CA ASP A 284 -23.87 2.28 -18.63
C ASP A 284 -22.36 2.57 -18.64
N TRP A 285 -22.02 3.85 -18.60
CA TRP A 285 -20.63 4.30 -18.66
C TRP A 285 -19.77 3.70 -17.55
N TYR A 286 -20.34 3.51 -16.33
CA TYR A 286 -19.59 2.91 -15.24
C TYR A 286 -19.21 1.47 -15.53
N SER A 287 -20.17 0.64 -15.88
CA SER A 287 -19.93 -0.76 -16.22
C SER A 287 -19.05 -0.92 -17.47
N MET A 288 -19.06 0.04 -18.39
CA MET A 288 -18.17 0.01 -19.56
C MET A 288 -16.71 0.25 -19.20
N LEU A 289 -16.43 1.15 -18.25
CA LEU A 289 -15.08 1.59 -17.91
C LEU A 289 -14.46 0.86 -16.73
N PHE A 290 -15.27 0.40 -15.77
CA PHE A 290 -14.77 -0.14 -14.50
C PHE A 290 -15.10 -1.63 -14.33
N LYS A 291 -14.21 -2.33 -13.64
CA LYS A 291 -14.39 -3.73 -13.20
C LYS A 291 -15.00 -3.74 -11.80
N ASP A 292 -15.70 -4.81 -11.47
CA ASP A 292 -16.26 -4.99 -10.13
C ASP A 292 -15.18 -5.25 -9.08
N PHE A 293 -14.07 -5.90 -9.47
CA PHE A 293 -12.94 -6.19 -8.58
C PHE A 293 -11.62 -6.29 -9.34
N THR A 294 -10.55 -6.26 -8.58
CA THR A 294 -9.19 -6.52 -9.06
C THR A 294 -8.45 -7.41 -8.07
N VAL A 295 -7.36 -8.04 -8.53
CA VAL A 295 -6.48 -8.89 -7.72
C VAL A 295 -5.12 -8.22 -7.58
N ASN A 296 -4.64 -8.16 -6.34
CA ASN A 296 -3.34 -7.63 -5.97
C ASN A 296 -2.50 -8.73 -5.33
N GLU A 297 -1.20 -8.71 -5.56
CA GLU A 297 -0.27 -9.74 -5.12
C GLU A 297 0.89 -9.11 -4.38
N ASN A 298 1.30 -9.78 -3.30
CA ASN A 298 2.41 -9.34 -2.46
C ASN A 298 3.27 -10.55 -2.08
N MET A 299 4.56 -10.43 -2.29
CA MET A 299 5.56 -11.41 -1.89
C MET A 299 6.63 -10.72 -1.04
N ASN A 300 6.96 -11.31 0.11
CA ASN A 300 8.08 -10.90 0.94
C ASN A 300 8.93 -12.12 1.31
N LEU A 301 10.22 -11.98 1.12
CA LEU A 301 11.23 -12.92 1.58
C LEU A 301 12.21 -12.17 2.46
N ASN A 302 12.44 -12.65 3.69
CA ASN A 302 13.51 -12.12 4.51
C ASN A 302 14.36 -13.24 5.11
N VAL A 303 15.65 -12.96 5.21
CA VAL A 303 16.65 -13.87 5.76
C VAL A 303 17.47 -13.12 6.79
N ARG A 304 17.59 -13.69 7.99
CA ARG A 304 18.35 -13.14 9.10
C ARG A 304 19.27 -14.18 9.69
N GLY A 305 20.46 -13.76 10.09
CA GLY A 305 21.42 -14.65 10.73
C GLY A 305 22.74 -13.97 11.06
N GLY A 306 23.64 -14.72 11.66
CA GLY A 306 24.99 -14.24 11.93
C GLY A 306 25.90 -15.25 12.57
N GLY A 307 27.16 -15.16 12.19
CA GLY A 307 28.28 -15.85 12.86
C GLY A 307 28.84 -15.01 13.99
N THR A 308 30.03 -15.36 14.44
CA THR A 308 30.76 -14.64 15.49
C THR A 308 31.24 -13.26 15.07
N VAL A 309 31.55 -13.09 13.79
CA VAL A 309 32.11 -11.85 13.23
C VAL A 309 31.09 -11.10 12.40
N VAL A 310 30.43 -11.77 11.44
CA VAL A 310 29.50 -11.14 10.49
C VAL A 310 28.08 -11.54 10.82
N TYR A 311 27.16 -10.58 10.76
CA TYR A 311 25.73 -10.78 10.90
C TYR A 311 24.97 -9.96 9.85
N TYR A 312 23.80 -10.45 9.47
CA TYR A 312 23.07 -9.89 8.34
C TYR A 312 21.55 -10.00 8.49
N PHE A 313 20.88 -9.04 7.87
CA PHE A 313 19.46 -9.10 7.56
C PHE A 313 19.27 -8.69 6.09
N LEU A 314 18.63 -9.57 5.33
CA LEU A 314 18.31 -9.36 3.91
C LEU A 314 16.80 -9.41 3.76
N ASN A 315 16.22 -8.51 2.99
CA ASN A 315 14.79 -8.50 2.67
C ASN A 315 14.60 -8.21 1.19
N ALA A 316 13.69 -8.95 0.56
CA ALA A 316 13.20 -8.71 -0.79
C ALA A 316 11.68 -8.74 -0.78
N SER A 317 11.05 -7.73 -1.38
CA SER A 317 9.60 -7.65 -1.50
C SER A 317 9.20 -7.27 -2.91
N ILE A 318 8.12 -7.88 -3.38
CA ILE A 318 7.48 -7.59 -4.67
C ILE A 318 6.01 -7.29 -4.38
N PHE A 319 5.53 -6.16 -4.88
CA PHE A 319 4.11 -5.79 -4.86
C PHE A 319 3.66 -5.59 -6.29
N ASN A 320 2.52 -6.16 -6.63
CA ASN A 320 1.83 -5.98 -7.90
C ASN A 320 0.38 -5.59 -7.63
N GLU A 321 0.05 -4.32 -7.85
CA GLU A 321 -1.27 -3.75 -7.62
C GLU A 321 -1.90 -3.34 -8.93
N ASN A 322 -3.13 -3.79 -9.15
CA ASN A 322 -3.90 -3.51 -10.35
C ASN A 322 -5.08 -2.60 -10.03
N GLY A 323 -5.36 -1.66 -10.93
CA GLY A 323 -6.58 -0.85 -10.89
C GLY A 323 -7.80 -1.60 -11.40
N ILE A 324 -8.93 -0.95 -11.30
CA ILE A 324 -10.24 -1.48 -11.73
C ILE A 324 -10.70 -0.98 -13.10
N LEU A 325 -9.85 -0.30 -13.87
CA LEU A 325 -10.22 0.12 -15.23
C LEU A 325 -10.25 -1.09 -16.16
N LYS A 326 -11.22 -1.12 -17.06
CA LYS A 326 -11.30 -2.10 -18.14
C LYS A 326 -10.36 -1.68 -19.27
N LYS A 327 -9.90 -2.65 -20.02
CA LYS A 327 -9.24 -2.41 -21.31
C LYS A 327 -10.31 -2.46 -22.39
N PRO A 328 -10.58 -1.37 -23.12
CA PRO A 328 -11.41 -1.41 -24.31
C PRO A 328 -10.91 -2.45 -25.32
N ALA A 329 -11.83 -3.12 -26.03
CA ALA A 329 -11.47 -4.18 -26.96
C ALA A 329 -10.59 -3.66 -28.11
N GLU A 330 -10.83 -2.44 -28.53
CA GLU A 330 -10.14 -1.74 -29.64
C GLU A 330 -8.76 -1.21 -29.23
N SER A 331 -8.48 -1.13 -27.91
CA SER A 331 -7.21 -0.59 -27.45
C SER A 331 -6.05 -1.55 -27.68
N LYS A 332 -5.01 -1.09 -28.38
CA LYS A 332 -3.78 -1.84 -28.66
C LYS A 332 -2.84 -1.91 -27.44
N PHE A 333 -3.10 -1.16 -26.37
CA PHE A 333 -2.30 -1.08 -25.16
C PHE A 333 -3.16 -1.31 -23.92
N ASN A 334 -2.52 -1.54 -22.78
CA ASN A 334 -3.21 -1.65 -21.50
C ASN A 334 -3.66 -0.25 -21.06
N THR A 335 -4.93 -0.10 -20.72
CA THR A 335 -5.53 1.14 -20.22
C THR A 335 -5.77 1.10 -18.71
N ASN A 336 -5.53 -0.05 -18.07
CA ASN A 336 -5.66 -0.17 -16.63
C ASN A 336 -4.43 0.39 -15.91
N ILE A 337 -4.60 0.75 -14.65
CA ILE A 337 -3.48 1.05 -13.76
C ILE A 337 -2.81 -0.25 -13.36
N ASN A 338 -1.48 -0.22 -13.35
CA ASN A 338 -0.67 -1.26 -12.74
C ASN A 338 0.51 -0.59 -12.01
N SER A 339 0.67 -0.90 -10.74
CA SER A 339 1.77 -0.44 -9.90
C SER A 339 2.60 -1.64 -9.46
N GLN A 340 3.85 -1.68 -9.85
CA GLN A 340 4.79 -2.72 -9.46
C GLN A 340 5.92 -2.12 -8.63
N LYS A 341 6.20 -2.71 -7.48
CA LYS A 341 7.27 -2.28 -6.57
C LYS A 341 8.18 -3.45 -6.28
N TYR A 342 9.47 -3.26 -6.50
CA TYR A 342 10.54 -4.20 -6.14
C TYR A 342 11.43 -3.53 -5.10
N LEU A 343 11.47 -4.11 -3.91
CA LEU A 343 12.10 -3.51 -2.75
C LEU A 343 13.18 -4.45 -2.23
N PHE A 344 14.40 -3.96 -2.08
CA PHE A 344 15.54 -4.72 -1.58
C PHE A 344 16.17 -3.97 -0.42
N GLN A 345 16.42 -4.70 0.65
CA GLN A 345 17.16 -4.19 1.80
C GLN A 345 18.23 -5.19 2.22
N ALA A 346 19.42 -4.68 2.47
CA ALA A 346 20.53 -5.45 3.00
C ALA A 346 21.19 -4.68 4.14
N ASN A 347 21.16 -5.25 5.35
CA ASN A 347 21.83 -4.74 6.52
C ASN A 347 22.89 -5.77 6.94
N VAL A 348 24.15 -5.43 6.76
CA VAL A 348 25.27 -6.28 7.10
C VAL A 348 26.15 -5.57 8.12
N GLY A 349 26.44 -6.24 9.23
CA GLY A 349 27.36 -5.75 10.24
C GLY A 349 28.51 -6.72 10.47
N ALA A 350 29.68 -6.19 10.81
CA ALA A 350 30.84 -6.99 11.15
C ALA A 350 31.53 -6.42 12.39
N GLN A 351 31.84 -7.31 13.34
CA GLN A 351 32.70 -7.02 14.50
C GLN A 351 34.13 -7.30 14.09
N LEU A 352 34.87 -6.25 13.68
CA LEU A 352 36.25 -6.38 13.18
C LEU A 352 37.21 -6.65 14.33
N THR A 353 37.04 -5.99 15.46
CA THR A 353 37.79 -6.21 16.68
C THR A 353 36.84 -6.23 17.87
N ARG A 354 37.32 -6.46 19.07
CA ARG A 354 36.48 -6.40 20.28
C ARG A 354 35.83 -5.02 20.51
N THR A 355 36.42 -3.96 19.95
CA THR A 355 36.04 -2.56 20.15
C THR A 355 35.55 -1.87 18.87
N THR A 356 35.76 -2.49 17.69
CA THR A 356 35.43 -1.87 16.39
C THR A 356 34.35 -2.67 15.69
N ARG A 357 33.24 -1.99 15.36
CA ARG A 357 32.15 -2.53 14.55
C ARG A 357 31.97 -1.70 13.30
N VAL A 358 31.73 -2.34 12.18
CA VAL A 358 31.36 -1.69 10.93
C VAL A 358 29.99 -2.18 10.49
N SER A 359 29.24 -1.36 9.82
CA SER A 359 27.98 -1.79 9.20
C SER A 359 27.73 -1.10 7.86
N LEU A 360 27.11 -1.86 6.96
CA LEU A 360 26.62 -1.40 5.67
C LEU A 360 25.11 -1.64 5.64
N LYS A 361 24.37 -0.60 5.38
CA LYS A 361 22.91 -0.65 5.18
C LYS A 361 22.58 -0.15 3.78
N MET A 362 21.87 -0.95 3.01
CA MET A 362 21.42 -0.60 1.68
C MET A 362 19.92 -0.78 1.58
N ASN A 363 19.24 0.23 1.06
CA ASN A 363 17.81 0.18 0.73
C ASN A 363 17.65 0.61 -0.73
N THR A 364 17.04 -0.24 -1.54
CA THR A 364 16.77 0.00 -2.96
C THR A 364 15.29 -0.23 -3.23
N GLN A 365 14.67 0.74 -3.86
CA GLN A 365 13.25 0.72 -4.24
C GLN A 365 13.15 1.02 -5.73
N LEU A 366 12.60 0.07 -6.49
CA LEU A 366 12.31 0.21 -7.91
C LEU A 366 10.80 0.21 -8.09
N LEU A 367 10.25 1.33 -8.55
CA LEU A 367 8.82 1.58 -8.65
C LEU A 367 8.46 1.79 -10.12
N PHE A 368 7.58 0.94 -10.64
CA PHE A 368 7.04 1.03 -11.98
C PHE A 368 5.55 1.31 -11.89
N TRP A 369 5.10 2.30 -12.62
CA TRP A 369 3.70 2.69 -12.65
C TRP A 369 3.23 2.87 -14.09
N HIS A 370 2.18 2.16 -14.44
CA HIS A 370 1.48 2.25 -15.71
C HIS A 370 0.05 2.74 -15.45
N ARG A 371 -0.46 3.66 -16.31
CA ARG A 371 -1.80 4.20 -16.19
C ARG A 371 -2.31 4.72 -17.54
N PRO A 372 -3.62 5.00 -17.70
CA PRO A 372 -4.10 5.79 -18.85
C PRO A 372 -3.50 7.20 -18.85
N VAL A 373 -3.52 7.86 -19.98
CA VAL A 373 -3.11 9.28 -20.08
C VAL A 373 -4.04 10.16 -19.26
N GLU A 374 -5.33 9.89 -19.33
CA GLU A 374 -6.33 10.60 -18.54
C GLU A 374 -6.24 10.22 -17.07
N GLU A 375 -6.43 11.18 -16.16
CA GLU A 375 -6.44 10.88 -14.72
C GLU A 375 -7.69 10.09 -14.34
N VAL A 376 -7.53 9.07 -13.49
CA VAL A 376 -8.66 8.20 -13.10
C VAL A 376 -9.77 8.98 -12.41
N LYS A 377 -9.41 9.99 -11.61
CA LYS A 377 -10.40 10.89 -10.99
C LYS A 377 -11.25 11.64 -12.04
N ASP A 378 -10.61 12.04 -13.16
CA ASP A 378 -11.28 12.75 -14.24
C ASP A 378 -12.12 11.77 -15.08
N LEU A 379 -11.60 10.58 -15.36
CA LEU A 379 -12.40 9.50 -15.98
C LEU A 379 -13.64 9.17 -15.14
N PHE A 380 -13.50 9.05 -13.83
CA PHE A 380 -14.64 8.82 -12.93
C PHE A 380 -15.63 10.00 -12.97
N TYR A 381 -15.13 11.22 -12.90
CA TYR A 381 -15.94 12.43 -12.99
C TYR A 381 -16.73 12.50 -14.31
N TYR A 382 -16.08 12.22 -15.43
CA TYR A 382 -16.72 12.20 -16.75
C TYR A 382 -17.73 11.05 -16.89
N THR A 383 -17.43 9.88 -16.33
CA THR A 383 -18.36 8.73 -16.30
C THR A 383 -19.67 9.10 -15.61
N MET A 384 -19.62 9.90 -14.52
CA MET A 384 -20.82 10.33 -13.79
C MET A 384 -21.62 11.42 -14.50
N ARG A 385 -21.06 12.08 -15.50
CA ARG A 385 -21.67 13.24 -16.17
C ARG A 385 -21.98 13.02 -17.64
N ALA A 386 -21.37 12.03 -18.26
CA ALA A 386 -21.56 11.76 -19.68
C ALA A 386 -23.04 11.39 -19.97
N ASN A 387 -23.55 11.91 -21.06
CA ASN A 387 -24.91 11.64 -21.49
C ASN A 387 -25.08 10.17 -21.87
N PRO A 388 -26.01 9.42 -21.26
CA PRO A 388 -26.16 7.98 -21.54
C PRO A 388 -26.83 7.66 -22.87
N VAL A 389 -27.53 8.63 -23.50
CA VAL A 389 -28.41 8.39 -24.66
C VAL A 389 -28.12 9.24 -25.89
N ALA A 390 -27.11 10.14 -25.82
CA ALA A 390 -26.83 11.06 -26.92
C ALA A 390 -26.15 10.36 -28.10
N PHE A 391 -25.24 9.43 -27.80
CA PHE A 391 -24.42 8.72 -28.81
C PHE A 391 -23.97 7.37 -28.26
N PRO A 392 -23.65 6.36 -29.10
CA PRO A 392 -23.01 5.12 -28.65
C PRO A 392 -21.55 5.39 -28.28
N ALA A 393 -20.98 4.58 -27.37
CA ALA A 393 -19.58 4.70 -26.99
C ALA A 393 -18.64 4.59 -28.20
N ILE A 394 -18.95 3.69 -29.12
CA ILE A 394 -18.19 3.40 -30.35
C ILE A 394 -19.16 2.87 -31.40
N TYR A 395 -18.91 3.21 -32.66
CA TYR A 395 -19.62 2.65 -33.85
C TYR A 395 -18.93 1.39 -34.34
N PRO A 396 -19.63 0.54 -35.12
CA PRO A 396 -19.04 -0.64 -35.76
C PRO A 396 -17.85 -0.28 -36.64
N LYS A 397 -16.84 -1.16 -36.64
CA LYS A 397 -15.72 -1.03 -37.56
C LYS A 397 -16.22 -1.10 -39.01
N GLY A 398 -15.75 -0.21 -39.89
CA GLY A 398 -16.16 -0.13 -41.29
C GLY A 398 -17.36 0.79 -41.54
N SER A 399 -17.94 1.44 -40.50
CA SER A 399 -18.99 2.43 -40.67
C SER A 399 -18.48 3.74 -41.35
N VAL A 400 -17.19 3.93 -41.42
CA VAL A 400 -16.53 5.01 -42.16
C VAL A 400 -15.55 4.38 -43.14
N GLU A 401 -15.65 4.75 -44.44
CA GLU A 401 -14.79 4.26 -45.49
C GLU A 401 -13.32 4.68 -45.23
N ASP A 402 -12.38 3.81 -45.54
CA ASP A 402 -10.94 4.01 -45.37
C ASP A 402 -10.44 4.37 -43.98
N LEU A 403 -11.24 4.12 -42.90
CA LEU A 403 -10.84 4.34 -41.50
C LEU A 403 -10.75 3.02 -40.76
N ASP A 404 -9.51 2.62 -40.45
CA ASP A 404 -9.23 1.41 -39.62
C ASP A 404 -9.22 1.68 -38.12
N ASP A 405 -9.20 2.93 -37.72
CA ASP A 405 -9.17 3.33 -36.29
C ASP A 405 -10.56 3.28 -35.64
N PRO A 406 -10.63 3.20 -34.33
CA PRO A 406 -11.89 3.21 -33.57
C PRO A 406 -12.70 4.49 -33.86
N ILE A 407 -13.97 4.31 -34.21
CA ILE A 407 -14.93 5.37 -34.53
C ILE A 407 -15.76 5.66 -33.29
N PHE A 408 -15.35 6.63 -32.48
CA PHE A 408 -16.05 6.96 -31.26
C PHE A 408 -17.28 7.82 -31.51
N GLY A 409 -18.40 7.46 -30.89
CA GLY A 409 -19.61 8.27 -30.93
C GLY A 409 -19.42 9.58 -30.15
N ASN A 410 -20.02 10.64 -30.63
CA ASN A 410 -20.12 11.91 -29.94
C ASN A 410 -21.31 12.73 -30.51
N ALA A 411 -21.65 13.83 -29.83
CA ALA A 411 -22.67 14.76 -30.25
C ALA A 411 -22.20 16.21 -30.00
N PRO A 412 -22.78 17.21 -30.69
CA PRO A 412 -22.57 18.61 -30.31
C PRO A 412 -22.98 18.85 -28.88
N SER A 413 -22.16 19.57 -28.11
CA SER A 413 -22.51 19.90 -26.74
C SER A 413 -23.68 20.88 -26.70
N TRP A 414 -24.68 20.57 -25.86
CA TRP A 414 -25.87 21.40 -25.71
C TRP A 414 -25.59 22.79 -25.09
N ASP A 415 -24.45 22.94 -24.40
CA ASP A 415 -24.03 24.20 -23.75
C ASP A 415 -23.24 25.12 -24.69
N GLY A 416 -23.15 24.78 -25.99
CA GLY A 416 -22.41 25.52 -27.00
C GLY A 416 -20.91 25.21 -27.03
N GLY A 417 -20.45 24.20 -26.27
CA GLY A 417 -19.13 23.59 -26.43
C GLY A 417 -18.98 22.90 -27.78
N SER A 418 -17.77 22.49 -28.11
CA SER A 418 -17.52 21.86 -29.42
C SER A 418 -18.14 20.46 -29.55
N THR A 419 -18.05 19.67 -28.51
CA THR A 419 -18.52 18.26 -28.43
C THR A 419 -18.87 17.89 -27.02
N ASP A 420 -19.71 16.87 -26.84
CA ASP A 420 -20.00 16.23 -25.57
C ASP A 420 -18.83 15.33 -25.11
N ILE A 421 -18.93 14.72 -23.95
CA ILE A 421 -17.85 13.92 -23.36
C ILE A 421 -18.12 12.43 -23.58
N ASN A 422 -17.20 11.75 -24.28
CA ASN A 422 -17.19 10.29 -24.38
C ASN A 422 -16.08 9.71 -23.48
N PRO A 423 -16.39 9.21 -22.27
CA PRO A 423 -15.38 8.70 -21.35
C PRO A 423 -14.70 7.41 -21.83
N TYR A 424 -15.34 6.62 -22.69
CA TYR A 424 -14.77 5.43 -23.29
C TYR A 424 -13.64 5.79 -24.29
N ALA A 425 -13.84 6.84 -25.08
CA ALA A 425 -12.81 7.39 -25.95
C ALA A 425 -11.64 7.96 -25.15
N LEU A 426 -11.92 8.68 -24.06
CA LEU A 426 -10.89 9.23 -23.16
C LEU A 426 -10.03 8.15 -22.52
N LEU A 427 -10.63 7.05 -22.08
CA LEU A 427 -9.89 5.89 -21.55
C LEU A 427 -8.98 5.28 -22.62
N SER A 428 -9.40 5.29 -23.89
CA SER A 428 -8.71 4.66 -25.01
C SER A 428 -7.58 5.49 -25.60
N ARG A 429 -7.46 6.81 -25.28
CA ARG A 429 -6.60 7.74 -26.02
C ARG A 429 -5.11 7.63 -25.76
N GLY A 430 -4.66 6.82 -24.77
CA GLY A 430 -3.24 6.68 -24.54
C GLY A 430 -2.87 6.11 -23.18
N TYR A 431 -1.58 6.09 -22.92
CA TYR A 431 -1.02 5.59 -21.65
C TYR A 431 0.17 6.41 -21.17
N GLY A 432 0.43 6.32 -19.86
CA GLY A 432 1.61 6.84 -19.21
C GLY A 432 2.37 5.73 -18.50
N GLN A 433 3.69 5.78 -18.56
CA GLN A 433 4.59 4.92 -17.80
C GLN A 433 5.52 5.79 -16.98
N ARG A 434 5.71 5.43 -15.71
CA ARG A 434 6.63 6.10 -14.81
C ARG A 434 7.52 5.07 -14.14
N HIS A 435 8.80 5.36 -14.10
CA HIS A 435 9.79 4.60 -13.37
C HIS A 435 10.46 5.53 -12.36
N THR A 436 10.44 5.13 -11.09
CA THR A 436 11.13 5.85 -10.01
C THR A 436 12.03 4.86 -9.27
N GLN A 437 13.27 5.25 -9.05
CA GLN A 437 14.23 4.46 -8.30
C GLN A 437 14.76 5.29 -7.15
N TYR A 438 14.82 4.68 -5.96
CA TYR A 438 15.50 5.21 -4.79
C TYR A 438 16.58 4.23 -4.36
N ILE A 439 17.80 4.72 -4.16
CA ILE A 439 18.91 3.96 -3.60
C ILE A 439 19.47 4.75 -2.43
N THR A 440 19.50 4.14 -1.26
CA THR A 440 20.19 4.67 -0.08
C THR A 440 21.20 3.66 0.39
N THR A 441 22.44 4.08 0.55
CA THR A 441 23.51 3.24 1.08
C THR A 441 24.21 3.99 2.20
N THR A 442 24.25 3.38 3.38
CA THR A 442 24.86 3.98 4.57
C THR A 442 25.95 3.06 5.10
N PHE A 443 27.14 3.58 5.21
CA PHE A 443 28.27 2.92 5.87
C PHE A 443 28.50 3.58 7.23
N SER A 444 28.67 2.78 8.28
CA SER A 444 28.97 3.31 9.61
C SER A 444 30.08 2.50 10.30
N VAL A 445 30.83 3.21 11.14
CA VAL A 445 31.87 2.66 12.00
C VAL A 445 31.57 3.08 13.42
N ASP A 446 31.45 2.12 14.32
CA ASP A 446 31.32 2.31 15.77
C ASP A 446 32.63 1.85 16.43
N GLN A 447 33.23 2.73 17.21
CA GLN A 447 34.46 2.47 17.95
C GLN A 447 34.25 2.69 19.44
N ASP A 448 34.40 1.63 20.25
CA ASP A 448 34.45 1.75 21.69
C ASP A 448 35.87 2.16 22.12
N LEU A 449 35.97 3.26 22.87
CA LEU A 449 37.22 3.86 23.36
C LEU A 449 37.35 3.73 24.89
N ASP A 450 36.80 2.65 25.47
CA ASP A 450 36.87 2.36 26.92
C ASP A 450 38.33 2.32 27.45
N PHE A 451 39.28 2.05 26.58
CA PHE A 451 40.71 2.07 26.88
C PHE A 451 41.27 3.50 27.08
N VAL A 452 40.56 4.54 26.61
CA VAL A 452 40.89 5.95 26.84
C VAL A 452 40.11 6.46 28.05
N THR A 453 38.80 6.29 28.00
CA THR A 453 37.88 6.67 29.11
C THR A 453 36.69 5.75 29.10
N LYS A 454 36.35 5.17 30.24
CA LYS A 454 35.25 4.23 30.41
C LYS A 454 33.92 4.84 29.91
N GLY A 455 33.26 4.14 29.00
CA GLY A 455 32.00 4.56 28.41
C GLY A 455 32.14 5.49 27.19
N LEU A 456 33.36 5.88 26.78
CA LEU A 456 33.59 6.70 25.58
C LEU A 456 33.36 5.87 24.33
N LYS A 457 32.51 6.36 23.43
CA LYS A 457 32.22 5.75 22.12
C LYS A 457 32.25 6.80 21.04
N VAL A 458 32.76 6.45 19.89
CA VAL A 458 32.76 7.30 18.69
C VAL A 458 32.06 6.57 17.56
N ARG A 459 31.14 7.25 16.88
CA ARG A 459 30.48 6.77 15.68
C ARG A 459 30.76 7.68 14.51
N GLY A 460 31.19 7.12 13.39
CA GLY A 460 31.27 7.77 12.08
C GLY A 460 30.25 7.16 11.14
N MET A 461 29.59 8.00 10.32
CA MET A 461 28.59 7.54 9.34
C MET A 461 28.71 8.37 8.06
N VAL A 462 28.66 7.67 6.92
CA VAL A 462 28.54 8.28 5.57
C VAL A 462 27.35 7.66 4.88
N SER A 463 26.49 8.47 4.29
CA SER A 463 25.32 8.02 3.54
C SER A 463 25.32 8.60 2.14
N PHE A 464 25.01 7.73 1.17
CA PHE A 464 24.76 8.08 -0.22
C PHE A 464 23.28 7.88 -0.52
N TYR A 465 22.67 8.88 -1.17
CA TYR A 465 21.28 8.86 -1.62
C TYR A 465 21.22 9.21 -3.10
N ASN A 466 20.48 8.40 -3.87
CA ASN A 466 20.19 8.65 -5.27
C ASN A 466 18.69 8.47 -5.54
N LYS A 467 18.10 9.40 -6.29
CA LYS A 467 16.75 9.30 -6.85
C LYS A 467 16.84 9.45 -8.37
N THR A 468 16.33 8.48 -9.09
CA THR A 468 16.16 8.54 -10.54
C THR A 468 14.67 8.51 -10.86
N TYR A 469 14.27 9.36 -11.79
CA TYR A 469 12.88 9.46 -12.26
C TYR A 469 12.86 9.53 -13.77
N ALA A 470 12.00 8.72 -14.39
CA ALA A 470 11.71 8.76 -15.82
C ALA A 470 10.21 8.57 -16.03
N ALA A 471 9.63 9.34 -16.94
CA ALA A 471 8.22 9.20 -17.33
C ALA A 471 8.06 9.34 -18.83
N THR A 472 7.18 8.54 -19.38
CA THR A 472 6.79 8.59 -20.81
C THR A 472 5.28 8.58 -20.90
N TYR A 473 4.72 9.52 -21.64
CA TYR A 473 3.30 9.60 -21.94
C TYR A 473 3.11 9.57 -23.44
N ARG A 474 2.17 8.74 -23.90
CA ARG A 474 1.82 8.63 -25.31
C ARG A 474 0.31 8.71 -25.46
N SER A 475 -0.14 9.52 -26.41
CA SER A 475 -1.55 9.70 -26.68
C SER A 475 -1.81 9.96 -28.16
N PHE A 476 -3.02 9.69 -28.58
CA PHE A 476 -3.56 10.09 -29.87
C PHE A 476 -4.85 10.90 -29.68
N SER A 477 -5.31 11.56 -30.72
CA SER A 477 -6.61 12.25 -30.76
C SER A 477 -7.66 11.29 -31.31
N PRO A 478 -8.70 10.93 -30.53
CA PRO A 478 -9.76 10.05 -31.01
C PRO A 478 -10.51 10.66 -32.19
N TYR A 479 -11.00 9.81 -33.11
CA TYR A 479 -11.93 10.20 -34.18
C TYR A 479 -13.35 10.17 -33.60
N TYR A 480 -14.02 11.32 -33.60
CA TYR A 480 -15.38 11.47 -33.12
C TYR A 480 -16.35 11.66 -34.28
N TYR A 481 -17.47 10.94 -34.20
CA TYR A 481 -18.52 10.97 -35.21
C TYR A 481 -19.89 11.12 -34.56
N GLU A 482 -20.73 11.91 -35.21
CA GLU A 482 -22.16 12.01 -34.96
C GLU A 482 -22.90 11.23 -36.05
N MET A 483 -23.96 10.51 -35.69
CA MET A 483 -24.85 9.88 -36.64
C MET A 483 -25.91 10.89 -37.09
N THR A 484 -25.91 11.18 -38.38
CA THR A 484 -26.89 12.10 -39.00
C THR A 484 -28.13 11.36 -39.48
N ASP A 485 -27.98 10.11 -39.93
CA ASP A 485 -29.05 9.27 -40.42
C ASP A 485 -28.61 7.79 -40.44
N TYR A 486 -29.55 6.86 -40.61
CA TYR A 486 -29.30 5.45 -40.79
C TYR A 486 -30.31 4.80 -41.74
N THR A 487 -29.91 3.68 -42.36
CA THR A 487 -30.77 2.85 -43.17
C THR A 487 -30.87 1.46 -42.58
N ASP A 488 -32.10 0.98 -42.37
CA ASP A 488 -32.35 -0.41 -42.00
C ASP A 488 -32.51 -1.23 -43.32
N ASN A 489 -31.58 -2.18 -43.53
CA ASN A 489 -31.55 -2.98 -44.78
C ASN A 489 -32.60 -4.12 -44.75
N GLY A 490 -33.30 -4.32 -43.62
CA GLY A 490 -34.37 -5.32 -43.51
C GLY A 490 -33.86 -6.77 -43.30
N ASP A 491 -32.55 -6.99 -43.32
CA ASP A 491 -31.88 -8.27 -43.07
C ASP A 491 -31.21 -8.33 -41.69
N GLY A 492 -31.45 -7.32 -40.85
CA GLY A 492 -30.82 -7.14 -39.54
C GLY A 492 -29.52 -6.38 -39.61
N THR A 493 -29.09 -5.89 -40.78
CA THR A 493 -27.95 -4.98 -40.92
C THR A 493 -28.42 -3.54 -41.07
N PHE A 494 -27.52 -2.60 -40.68
CA PHE A 494 -27.80 -1.17 -40.74
C PHE A 494 -26.60 -0.45 -41.34
N ASP A 495 -26.88 0.52 -42.18
CA ASP A 495 -25.89 1.46 -42.71
C ASP A 495 -26.03 2.77 -41.94
N TYR A 496 -24.93 3.27 -41.38
CA TYR A 496 -24.90 4.49 -40.55
C TYR A 496 -24.27 5.62 -41.35
N ASN A 497 -24.98 6.72 -41.52
CA ASN A 497 -24.43 7.93 -42.10
C ASN A 497 -23.77 8.76 -40.99
N LEU A 498 -22.43 8.72 -40.92
CA LEU A 498 -21.64 9.32 -39.87
C LEU A 498 -20.93 10.58 -40.36
N GLN A 499 -21.05 11.66 -39.60
CA GLN A 499 -20.33 12.91 -39.85
C GLN A 499 -19.25 13.11 -38.76
N SER A 500 -18.01 13.41 -39.19
CA SER A 500 -16.93 13.75 -38.24
C SER A 500 -17.23 15.08 -37.53
N ILE A 501 -17.05 15.11 -36.24
CA ILE A 501 -17.27 16.30 -35.41
C ILE A 501 -16.08 16.58 -34.49
N GLY A 502 -15.96 17.84 -34.06
CA GLY A 502 -14.90 18.28 -33.18
C GLY A 502 -13.53 18.41 -33.85
N THR A 503 -12.48 18.21 -33.09
CA THR A 503 -11.10 18.27 -33.59
C THR A 503 -10.81 17.01 -34.41
N PRO A 504 -10.15 17.13 -35.58
CA PRO A 504 -9.77 15.95 -36.37
C PRO A 504 -8.97 14.94 -35.55
N GLY A 505 -9.33 13.67 -35.69
CA GLY A 505 -8.63 12.57 -35.04
C GLY A 505 -7.24 12.33 -35.65
N SER A 506 -6.45 11.50 -34.99
CA SER A 506 -5.15 11.05 -35.47
C SER A 506 -4.86 9.66 -34.93
N SER A 507 -4.45 8.75 -35.77
CA SER A 507 -3.99 7.39 -35.42
C SER A 507 -2.58 7.36 -34.84
N TYR A 508 -1.84 8.47 -34.94
CA TYR A 508 -0.46 8.53 -34.48
C TYR A 508 -0.39 8.63 -32.96
N LEU A 509 0.15 7.58 -32.33
CA LEU A 509 0.43 7.54 -30.89
C LEU A 509 1.71 8.34 -30.60
N GLY A 510 1.56 9.65 -30.56
CA GLY A 510 2.64 10.59 -30.32
C GLY A 510 2.96 10.83 -28.83
N PRO A 511 4.02 11.60 -28.53
CA PRO A 511 4.24 12.09 -27.18
C PRO A 511 3.08 12.98 -26.76
N SER A 512 2.56 12.77 -25.56
CA SER A 512 1.49 13.61 -25.00
C SER A 512 2.07 14.99 -24.64
N THR A 513 1.57 16.03 -25.33
CA THR A 513 1.90 17.43 -25.03
C THR A 513 1.00 17.92 -23.91
N GLY A 514 1.51 18.13 -22.72
CA GLY A 514 0.72 18.71 -21.63
C GLY A 514 1.10 18.30 -20.22
N ARG A 515 2.02 17.37 -20.06
CA ARG A 515 2.60 17.02 -18.76
C ARG A 515 4.12 17.07 -18.84
N ASN A 516 4.68 18.22 -18.52
CA ASN A 516 6.08 18.31 -18.10
C ASN A 516 6.14 17.69 -16.70
N GLY A 517 6.76 16.50 -16.59
CA GLY A 517 7.05 15.85 -15.34
C GLY A 517 8.21 16.54 -14.60
#